data_0e3d431f569775dce20eac514cfb3a99
#
_entry.id   0e3d431f569775dce20eac514cfb3a99
#
_cell.length_a   1.000
_cell.length_b   1.000
_cell.length_c   1.000
_cell.angle_alpha   90.00
_cell.angle_beta   90.00
_cell.angle_gamma   90.00
#
_symmetry.space_group_name_H-M   'P 1'
#
loop_
_entity.id
_entity.type
_entity.pdbx_description
1 polymer ?
#
loop_
_entity_poly.entity_id
_entity_poly.type
_entity_poly.pdbx_seq_one_letter_code
_entity_poly.pdbx_strand_id
1 'polypeptide(L)'
;KEVKEKEIKEKKIPEKKQEIINTKETKEVKKKDVEKNEGPKEVVPKIKPNDFNNFTPEPKGALATKTLSDKDFEITKVVFDYVDRKQWRLAISDAQKVQDKTIYTLVNWMYLIEPQSGASFNEYFTFIKNHKDWPRINRIKYLAEHKINFDNNSPPSIIEYFSNNPPLSGFGKLRLAEAFLENNQTEKSRNLVKDGFKDAELSKNDLKYFSKIFKKFLTHQDYVLRADYFAYEAKYKDLKDTIEYLNPDYQKLYNARAALFTKGSADNLISQIPQNLKEDPGLIYDRIKWRRKKSRFDEALTLMNQSASDSLMRNQYLAKERLSVARDKISDKEYKLSLIHI
;
A
#
# COMPACT_ATOMS: atom_id res chain seq x y z
N LYS A 1 41.16 31.81 26.92
CA LYS A 1 41.54 30.57 27.65
C LYS A 1 40.95 29.41 26.87
N GLU A 2 41.78 29.00 26.09
CA GLU A 2 42.37 27.69 25.69
C GLU A 2 41.36 26.57 25.33
N VAL A 3 41.37 26.35 24.07
CA VAL A 3 40.86 25.19 23.33
C VAL A 3 41.83 24.02 23.56
N LYS A 4 41.32 22.84 23.84
CA LYS A 4 42.06 21.60 23.67
C LYS A 4 41.32 20.66 22.69
N GLU A 5 41.89 20.59 21.50
CA GLU A 5 41.66 19.51 20.55
C GLU A 5 42.05 18.15 21.12
N LYS A 6 41.24 17.12 20.86
CA LYS A 6 41.61 15.71 21.02
C LYS A 6 41.47 14.99 19.70
N GLU A 7 42.63 14.60 19.19
CA GLU A 7 42.83 13.71 18.05
C GLU A 7 42.11 12.36 18.24
N ILE A 8 41.44 11.90 17.18
CA ILE A 8 40.90 10.55 17.05
C ILE A 8 41.83 9.78 16.15
N LYS A 9 42.48 8.76 16.70
CA LYS A 9 43.35 7.81 15.97
C LYS A 9 42.51 6.78 15.23
N GLU A 10 42.68 6.70 13.92
CA GLU A 10 42.21 5.62 13.07
C GLU A 10 42.93 4.31 13.38
N LYS A 11 42.15 3.24 13.60
CA LYS A 11 42.67 1.87 13.64
C LYS A 11 42.36 1.17 12.33
N LYS A 12 43.41 0.83 11.58
CA LYS A 12 43.41 -0.04 10.39
C LYS A 12 43.08 -1.47 10.77
N ILE A 13 42.17 -2.11 10.00
CA ILE A 13 41.87 -3.55 10.04
C ILE A 13 42.63 -4.24 8.90
N PRO A 14 43.31 -5.38 9.11
CA PRO A 14 44.06 -6.07 8.05
C PRO A 14 43.18 -7.00 7.22
N GLU A 15 43.41 -7.00 5.90
CA GLU A 15 42.87 -7.93 4.92
C GLU A 15 43.41 -9.34 5.14
N LYS A 16 42.53 -10.35 5.13
CA LYS A 16 42.90 -11.75 4.95
C LYS A 16 42.45 -12.26 3.59
N LYS A 17 43.42 -12.66 2.79
CA LYS A 17 43.27 -13.38 1.53
C LYS A 17 42.61 -14.76 1.78
N GLN A 18 41.64 -15.12 0.95
CA GLN A 18 41.18 -16.51 0.84
C GLN A 18 41.74 -17.12 -0.45
N GLU A 19 42.44 -18.20 -0.28
CA GLU A 19 42.93 -19.07 -1.35
C GLU A 19 41.83 -19.97 -1.89
N ILE A 20 41.81 -20.10 -3.20
CA ILE A 20 40.98 -21.04 -3.96
C ILE A 20 41.73 -22.37 -4.05
N ILE A 21 41.11 -23.44 -3.57
CA ILE A 21 41.60 -24.81 -3.83
C ILE A 21 40.56 -25.50 -4.73
N ASN A 22 41.01 -25.77 -5.97
CA ASN A 22 40.35 -26.67 -6.90
C ASN A 22 40.82 -28.11 -6.59
N THR A 23 39.90 -29.04 -6.41
CA THR A 23 40.19 -30.48 -6.60
C THR A 23 39.00 -31.14 -7.31
N LYS A 24 39.30 -31.61 -8.51
CA LYS A 24 38.52 -32.61 -9.25
C LYS A 24 38.83 -33.99 -8.69
N GLU A 25 37.83 -34.77 -8.39
CA GLU A 25 37.91 -36.22 -8.44
C GLU A 25 36.60 -36.85 -8.90
N THR A 26 36.69 -37.50 -10.03
CA THR A 26 35.74 -38.40 -10.66
C THR A 26 35.81 -39.77 -9.94
N LYS A 27 34.66 -40.31 -9.53
CA LYS A 27 34.52 -41.76 -9.29
C LYS A 27 33.21 -42.27 -9.87
N GLU A 28 33.35 -43.15 -10.89
CA GLU A 28 32.29 -44.04 -11.38
C GLU A 28 31.89 -45.03 -10.28
N VAL A 29 30.58 -45.22 -10.10
CA VAL A 29 30.04 -46.40 -9.39
C VAL A 29 28.91 -47.02 -10.20
N LYS A 30 29.02 -48.31 -10.37
CA LYS A 30 28.27 -49.26 -11.19
C LYS A 30 26.76 -49.27 -10.87
N LYS A 31 25.98 -49.45 -11.92
CA LYS A 31 24.54 -49.81 -11.93
C LYS A 31 24.32 -51.15 -11.19
N LYS A 32 23.30 -51.15 -10.31
CA LYS A 32 22.53 -52.36 -9.96
C LYS A 32 21.06 -52.04 -10.15
N ASP A 33 20.39 -52.92 -10.90
CA ASP A 33 18.96 -52.91 -11.17
C ASP A 33 18.16 -53.09 -9.88
N VAL A 34 17.17 -52.23 -9.68
CA VAL A 34 16.09 -52.41 -8.69
C VAL A 34 14.75 -52.11 -9.36
N GLU A 35 13.87 -53.09 -9.21
CA GLU A 35 12.54 -53.15 -9.81
C GLU A 35 11.67 -51.94 -9.57
N LYS A 36 10.92 -51.61 -10.62
CA LYS A 36 9.91 -50.52 -10.63
C LYS A 36 8.68 -50.91 -9.80
N ASN A 37 8.43 -50.15 -8.76
CA ASN A 37 7.10 -50.03 -8.18
C ASN A 37 6.49 -48.71 -8.69
N GLU A 38 5.48 -48.78 -9.57
CA GLU A 38 4.75 -47.61 -10.10
C GLU A 38 3.80 -47.10 -9.02
N GLY A 39 4.22 -46.07 -8.29
CA GLY A 39 3.32 -45.18 -7.52
C GLY A 39 2.57 -44.22 -8.44
N PRO A 40 1.47 -43.58 -7.97
CA PRO A 40 0.62 -42.74 -8.81
C PRO A 40 1.41 -41.63 -9.47
N LYS A 41 1.27 -41.52 -10.79
CA LYS A 41 1.94 -40.52 -11.63
C LYS A 41 1.54 -39.11 -11.19
N GLU A 42 2.46 -38.43 -10.58
CA GLU A 42 2.37 -37.01 -10.34
C GLU A 42 2.31 -36.29 -11.70
N VAL A 43 1.18 -35.61 -11.96
CA VAL A 43 1.01 -34.78 -13.15
C VAL A 43 1.79 -33.48 -12.93
N VAL A 44 3.08 -33.55 -13.18
CA VAL A 44 3.91 -32.33 -13.26
C VAL A 44 3.56 -31.63 -14.57
N PRO A 45 3.17 -30.34 -14.54
CA PRO A 45 2.94 -29.58 -15.77
C PRO A 45 4.19 -29.59 -16.64
N LYS A 46 4.10 -30.24 -17.82
CA LYS A 46 5.24 -30.42 -18.76
C LYS A 46 5.55 -29.19 -19.61
N ILE A 47 5.29 -28.00 -19.12
CA ILE A 47 5.64 -26.80 -19.88
C ILE A 47 6.32 -25.83 -18.96
N LYS A 48 7.63 -25.94 -18.84
CA LYS A 48 8.44 -24.73 -18.77
C LYS A 48 8.55 -24.24 -20.21
N PRO A 49 8.10 -23.03 -20.52
CA PRO A 49 8.41 -22.44 -21.81
C PRO A 49 9.91 -22.15 -21.84
N ASN A 50 10.71 -23.07 -22.35
CA ASN A 50 12.10 -22.78 -22.74
C ASN A 50 12.18 -21.79 -23.91
N ASP A 51 11.04 -21.33 -24.40
CA ASP A 51 10.94 -20.49 -25.58
C ASP A 51 11.10 -18.99 -25.28
N PHE A 52 11.15 -18.58 -24.01
CA PHE A 52 11.48 -17.18 -23.69
C PHE A 52 12.93 -16.78 -24.00
N ASN A 53 13.84 -17.73 -24.12
CA ASN A 53 15.24 -17.45 -24.50
C ASN A 53 15.45 -17.36 -26.01
N ASN A 54 14.46 -17.70 -26.83
CA ASN A 54 14.47 -17.55 -28.29
C ASN A 54 13.63 -16.36 -28.77
N PHE A 55 13.22 -15.49 -27.87
CA PHE A 55 12.80 -14.16 -28.29
C PHE A 55 14.05 -13.39 -28.69
N THR A 56 14.53 -13.70 -29.90
CA THR A 56 15.37 -12.76 -30.61
C THR A 56 14.51 -11.53 -30.85
N PRO A 57 14.82 -10.39 -30.23
CA PRO A 57 14.14 -9.16 -30.60
C PRO A 57 14.76 -8.70 -31.88
N GLU A 58 14.25 -9.24 -32.99
CA GLU A 58 14.48 -8.64 -34.26
C GLU A 58 13.42 -9.02 -35.27
N PRO A 59 12.65 -8.08 -35.62
CA PRO A 59 12.52 -7.86 -37.02
C PRO A 59 13.66 -6.93 -37.47
N LYS A 60 14.72 -7.47 -38.05
CA LYS A 60 15.51 -6.74 -39.05
C LYS A 60 14.53 -6.43 -40.20
N GLY A 61 14.10 -5.20 -40.25
CA GLY A 61 12.97 -4.72 -40.99
C GLY A 61 11.81 -4.53 -40.03
N ALA A 62 11.85 -3.48 -39.22
CA ALA A 62 10.66 -2.95 -38.62
C ALA A 62 9.61 -2.96 -39.76
N LEU A 63 8.55 -3.73 -39.59
CA LEU A 63 7.31 -3.41 -40.21
C LEU A 63 7.03 -1.99 -39.76
N ALA A 64 7.47 -1.02 -40.55
CA ALA A 64 7.05 0.35 -40.42
C ALA A 64 5.55 0.31 -40.70
N THR A 65 4.77 -0.07 -39.67
CA THR A 65 3.37 0.25 -39.66
C THR A 65 3.39 1.76 -39.70
N LYS A 66 3.13 2.36 -40.87
CA LYS A 66 2.97 3.80 -41.05
C LYS A 66 1.69 4.24 -40.32
N THR A 67 1.66 4.01 -39.03
CA THR A 67 0.58 4.48 -38.15
C THR A 67 0.65 5.99 -38.05
N LEU A 68 1.85 6.56 -38.15
CA LEU A 68 2.09 8.01 -38.13
C LEU A 68 2.70 8.44 -39.48
N SER A 69 2.40 9.66 -39.91
CA SER A 69 3.15 10.32 -40.97
C SER A 69 4.62 10.53 -40.54
N ASP A 70 5.54 10.66 -41.50
CA ASP A 70 6.96 10.89 -41.17
C ASP A 70 7.14 12.15 -40.31
N LYS A 71 6.35 13.20 -40.59
CA LYS A 71 6.32 14.43 -39.80
C LYS A 71 5.84 14.18 -38.36
N ASP A 72 4.74 13.45 -38.19
CA ASP A 72 4.18 13.13 -36.89
C ASP A 72 5.12 12.21 -36.09
N PHE A 73 5.82 11.31 -36.78
CA PHE A 73 6.82 10.44 -36.17
C PHE A 73 7.97 11.23 -35.56
N GLU A 74 8.54 12.20 -36.30
CA GLU A 74 9.64 13.02 -35.76
C GLU A 74 9.18 13.87 -34.58
N ILE A 75 7.98 14.47 -34.64
CA ILE A 75 7.42 15.20 -33.48
C ILE A 75 7.24 14.25 -32.30
N THR A 76 6.70 13.04 -32.52
CA THR A 76 6.42 12.06 -31.49
C THR A 76 7.70 11.60 -30.79
N LYS A 77 8.82 11.44 -31.50
CA LYS A 77 10.14 11.15 -30.88
C LYS A 77 10.53 12.22 -29.87
N VAL A 78 10.40 13.49 -30.23
CA VAL A 78 10.70 14.61 -29.34
C VAL A 78 9.75 14.63 -28.14
N VAL A 79 8.46 14.34 -28.35
CA VAL A 79 7.45 14.24 -27.30
C VAL A 79 7.84 13.19 -26.26
N PHE A 80 8.24 11.98 -26.69
CA PHE A 80 8.62 10.93 -25.76
C PHE A 80 9.97 11.19 -25.06
N ASP A 81 10.90 11.89 -25.71
CA ASP A 81 12.11 12.38 -25.04
C ASP A 81 11.77 13.34 -23.87
N TYR A 82 10.80 14.23 -24.05
CA TYR A 82 10.28 15.06 -22.97
C TYR A 82 9.57 14.25 -21.88
N VAL A 83 8.82 13.21 -22.24
CA VAL A 83 8.15 12.30 -21.29
C VAL A 83 9.19 11.61 -20.42
N ASP A 84 10.25 11.05 -20.99
CA ASP A 84 11.33 10.37 -20.28
C ASP A 84 12.05 11.31 -19.29
N ARG A 85 12.17 12.57 -19.64
CA ARG A 85 12.72 13.62 -18.76
C ARG A 85 11.69 14.23 -17.81
N LYS A 86 10.44 13.74 -17.81
CA LYS A 86 9.32 14.27 -17.01
C LYS A 86 9.00 15.75 -17.28
N GLN A 87 9.33 16.25 -18.46
CA GLN A 87 9.05 17.62 -18.92
C GLN A 87 7.63 17.70 -19.49
N TRP A 88 6.64 17.39 -18.66
CA TRP A 88 5.25 17.16 -19.05
C TRP A 88 4.62 18.29 -19.85
N ARG A 89 4.89 19.55 -19.49
CA ARG A 89 4.30 20.71 -20.20
C ARG A 89 4.79 20.82 -21.64
N LEU A 90 6.07 20.52 -21.88
CA LEU A 90 6.65 20.48 -23.22
C LEU A 90 6.11 19.30 -24.01
N ALA A 91 6.08 18.11 -23.39
CA ALA A 91 5.53 16.91 -24.00
C ALA A 91 4.08 17.12 -24.47
N ILE A 92 3.21 17.66 -23.62
CA ILE A 92 1.81 17.94 -23.94
C ILE A 92 1.68 18.98 -25.04
N SER A 93 2.47 20.07 -24.98
CA SER A 93 2.44 21.11 -26.00
C SER A 93 2.83 20.60 -27.39
N ASP A 94 3.87 19.77 -27.46
CA ASP A 94 4.30 19.20 -28.75
C ASP A 94 3.39 18.07 -29.23
N ALA A 95 2.84 17.26 -28.33
CA ALA A 95 1.84 16.25 -28.67
C ALA A 95 0.58 16.85 -29.30
N GLN A 96 0.21 18.10 -28.97
CA GLN A 96 -0.90 18.81 -29.61
C GLN A 96 -0.69 19.06 -31.11
N LYS A 97 0.58 19.16 -31.56
CA LYS A 97 0.97 19.41 -32.97
C LYS A 97 0.84 18.17 -33.84
N VAL A 98 0.81 16.98 -33.23
CA VAL A 98 0.63 15.71 -33.95
C VAL A 98 -0.80 15.62 -34.48
N GLN A 99 -0.98 15.17 -35.73
CA GLN A 99 -2.31 15.02 -36.34
C GLN A 99 -3.11 13.92 -35.65
N ASP A 100 -2.47 12.78 -35.37
CA ASP A 100 -3.10 11.71 -34.59
C ASP A 100 -3.24 12.09 -33.13
N LYS A 101 -4.47 12.43 -32.75
CA LYS A 101 -4.81 12.86 -31.38
C LYS A 101 -4.66 11.76 -30.33
N THR A 102 -4.46 10.51 -30.74
CA THR A 102 -4.15 9.41 -29.81
C THR A 102 -2.84 9.67 -29.07
N ILE A 103 -1.83 10.24 -29.74
CA ILE A 103 -0.55 10.62 -29.10
C ILE A 103 -0.78 11.67 -28.00
N TYR A 104 -1.55 12.71 -28.31
CA TYR A 104 -1.90 13.73 -27.30
C TYR A 104 -2.64 13.14 -26.10
N THR A 105 -3.60 12.26 -26.37
CA THR A 105 -4.37 11.60 -25.32
C THR A 105 -3.49 10.67 -24.48
N LEU A 106 -2.59 9.90 -25.12
CA LEU A 106 -1.63 9.02 -24.45
C LEU A 106 -0.69 9.82 -23.51
N VAL A 107 -0.12 10.91 -24.00
CA VAL A 107 0.79 11.76 -23.21
C VAL A 107 0.05 12.38 -22.01
N ASN A 108 -1.19 12.85 -22.20
CA ASN A 108 -2.01 13.33 -21.08
C ASN A 108 -2.30 12.22 -20.07
N TRP A 109 -2.62 11.01 -20.52
CA TRP A 109 -2.82 9.87 -19.65
C TRP A 109 -1.55 9.54 -18.84
N MET A 110 -0.38 9.53 -19.46
CA MET A 110 0.91 9.31 -18.79
C MET A 110 1.19 10.40 -17.74
N TYR A 111 0.92 11.65 -18.09
CA TYR A 111 1.03 12.80 -17.19
C TYR A 111 0.12 12.65 -15.95
N LEU A 112 -1.15 12.28 -16.16
CA LEU A 112 -2.15 12.19 -15.10
C LEU A 112 -1.96 10.97 -14.19
N ILE A 113 -1.35 9.88 -14.70
CA ILE A 113 -1.10 8.70 -13.88
C ILE A 113 0.12 8.86 -12.96
N GLU A 114 1.00 9.81 -13.25
CA GLU A 114 2.18 10.13 -12.44
C GLU A 114 1.77 10.98 -11.21
N PRO A 115 1.95 10.48 -9.97
CA PRO A 115 1.45 11.16 -8.76
C PRO A 115 2.03 12.55 -8.53
N GLN A 116 3.24 12.79 -9.03
CA GLN A 116 3.99 14.04 -8.85
C GLN A 116 4.00 14.91 -10.10
N SER A 117 3.10 14.66 -11.03
CA SER A 117 3.04 15.42 -12.30
C SER A 117 2.74 16.92 -12.15
N GLY A 118 2.15 17.31 -11.04
CA GLY A 118 1.65 18.68 -10.83
C GLY A 118 0.32 18.97 -11.48
N ALA A 119 -0.41 17.93 -11.95
CA ALA A 119 -1.72 18.07 -12.56
C ALA A 119 -2.75 18.65 -11.58
N SER A 120 -3.59 19.56 -12.08
CA SER A 120 -4.71 20.14 -11.36
C SER A 120 -5.95 19.24 -11.39
N PHE A 121 -6.88 19.44 -10.47
CA PHE A 121 -8.17 18.74 -10.47
C PHE A 121 -8.92 18.90 -11.80
N ASN A 122 -8.91 20.09 -12.40
CA ASN A 122 -9.62 20.34 -13.65
C ASN A 122 -9.03 19.55 -14.83
N GLU A 123 -7.70 19.35 -14.88
CA GLU A 123 -7.06 18.51 -15.89
C GLU A 123 -7.50 17.05 -15.73
N TYR A 124 -7.54 16.55 -14.49
CA TYR A 124 -8.08 15.22 -14.19
C TYR A 124 -9.55 15.09 -14.59
N PHE A 125 -10.38 16.05 -14.18
CA PHE A 125 -11.82 16.01 -14.46
C PHE A 125 -12.11 16.02 -15.96
N THR A 126 -11.43 16.88 -16.71
CA THR A 126 -11.57 16.96 -18.18
C THR A 126 -11.20 15.63 -18.85
N PHE A 127 -10.09 15.03 -18.42
CA PHE A 127 -9.66 13.73 -18.97
C PHE A 127 -10.68 12.62 -18.65
N ILE A 128 -11.10 12.49 -17.40
CA ILE A 128 -12.06 11.49 -16.96
C ILE A 128 -13.40 11.61 -17.71
N LYS A 129 -13.87 12.83 -17.92
CA LYS A 129 -15.12 13.10 -18.65
C LYS A 129 -15.07 12.60 -20.09
N ASN A 130 -13.93 12.78 -20.76
CA ASN A 130 -13.77 12.49 -22.19
C ASN A 130 -13.24 11.07 -22.46
N HIS A 131 -12.65 10.40 -21.47
CA HIS A 131 -11.91 9.13 -21.67
C HIS A 131 -12.25 8.10 -20.58
N LYS A 132 -13.54 7.78 -20.41
CA LYS A 132 -14.05 6.90 -19.34
C LYS A 132 -13.48 5.47 -19.36
N ASP A 133 -13.14 4.98 -20.54
CA ASP A 133 -12.72 3.58 -20.76
C ASP A 133 -11.19 3.43 -20.90
N TRP A 134 -10.44 4.50 -20.61
CA TRP A 134 -8.98 4.43 -20.69
C TRP A 134 -8.38 3.54 -19.61
N PRO A 135 -7.24 2.87 -19.91
CA PRO A 135 -6.57 2.01 -18.95
C PRO A 135 -6.30 2.71 -17.63
N ARG A 136 -6.48 2.00 -16.51
CA ARG A 136 -6.24 2.49 -15.15
C ARG A 136 -7.02 3.78 -14.79
N ILE A 137 -8.18 3.99 -15.38
CA ILE A 137 -9.01 5.18 -15.12
C ILE A 137 -9.35 5.35 -13.63
N ASN A 138 -9.52 4.26 -12.87
CA ASN A 138 -9.75 4.33 -11.42
C ASN A 138 -8.53 4.89 -10.66
N ARG A 139 -7.31 4.66 -11.17
CA ARG A 139 -6.11 5.30 -10.61
C ARG A 139 -6.12 6.80 -10.83
N ILE A 140 -6.53 7.24 -12.02
CA ILE A 140 -6.69 8.65 -12.37
C ILE A 140 -7.76 9.32 -11.49
N LYS A 141 -8.92 8.66 -11.31
CA LYS A 141 -9.98 9.13 -10.39
C LYS A 141 -9.49 9.26 -8.96
N TYR A 142 -8.77 8.25 -8.45
CA TYR A 142 -8.18 8.30 -7.12
C TYR A 142 -7.20 9.49 -6.96
N LEU A 143 -6.34 9.73 -7.95
CA LEU A 143 -5.41 10.87 -7.93
C LEU A 143 -6.15 12.21 -8.02
N ALA A 144 -7.23 12.29 -8.80
CA ALA A 144 -8.09 13.48 -8.90
C ALA A 144 -8.68 13.87 -7.55
N GLU A 145 -9.14 12.90 -6.75
CA GLU A 145 -9.69 13.16 -5.41
C GLU A 145 -8.72 13.93 -4.52
N HIS A 146 -7.43 13.56 -4.59
CA HIS A 146 -6.36 14.20 -3.82
C HIS A 146 -5.92 15.58 -4.35
N LYS A 147 -6.48 16.04 -5.48
CA LYS A 147 -6.24 17.37 -6.06
C LYS A 147 -7.39 18.33 -5.85
N ILE A 148 -8.50 17.87 -5.25
CA ILE A 148 -9.64 18.74 -4.93
C ILE A 148 -9.20 19.79 -3.91
N ASN A 149 -9.35 21.06 -4.29
CA ASN A 149 -9.08 22.22 -3.44
C ASN A 149 -10.20 23.25 -3.61
N PHE A 150 -10.78 23.69 -2.52
CA PHE A 150 -11.88 24.68 -2.51
C PHE A 150 -11.45 26.09 -2.89
N ASP A 151 -10.15 26.40 -2.87
CA ASP A 151 -9.65 27.68 -3.39
C ASP A 151 -9.86 27.81 -4.92
N ASN A 152 -9.83 26.66 -5.63
CA ASN A 152 -9.89 26.62 -7.09
C ASN A 152 -11.10 25.85 -7.65
N ASN A 153 -11.90 25.21 -6.80
CA ASN A 153 -13.03 24.38 -7.22
C ASN A 153 -14.26 24.72 -6.38
N SER A 154 -15.34 25.10 -7.04
CA SER A 154 -16.59 25.40 -6.35
C SER A 154 -17.28 24.13 -5.81
N PRO A 155 -18.00 24.20 -4.67
CA PRO A 155 -18.77 23.07 -4.15
C PRO A 155 -19.69 22.40 -5.19
N PRO A 156 -20.45 23.14 -6.04
CA PRO A 156 -21.26 22.52 -7.08
C PRO A 156 -20.44 21.70 -8.09
N SER A 157 -19.27 22.20 -8.51
CA SER A 157 -18.40 21.48 -9.45
C SER A 157 -17.87 20.17 -8.85
N ILE A 158 -17.52 20.17 -7.56
CA ILE A 158 -17.09 18.97 -6.84
C ILE A 158 -18.24 17.97 -6.73
N ILE A 159 -19.44 18.42 -6.40
CA ILE A 159 -20.65 17.58 -6.35
C ILE A 159 -20.97 17.00 -7.73
N GLU A 160 -20.87 17.78 -8.80
CA GLU A 160 -21.05 17.33 -10.18
C GLU A 160 -20.04 16.22 -10.54
N TYR A 161 -18.76 16.43 -10.22
CA TYR A 161 -17.75 15.42 -10.45
C TYR A 161 -18.10 14.08 -9.77
N PHE A 162 -18.43 14.12 -8.48
CA PHE A 162 -18.72 12.92 -7.70
C PHE A 162 -20.08 12.29 -8.02
N SER A 163 -21.01 13.00 -8.63
CA SER A 163 -22.29 12.42 -9.09
C SER A 163 -22.09 11.38 -10.20
N ASN A 164 -21.05 11.57 -11.02
CA ASN A 164 -20.67 10.67 -12.11
C ASN A 164 -19.48 9.74 -11.75
N ASN A 165 -18.75 10.04 -10.67
CA ASN A 165 -17.56 9.35 -10.24
C ASN A 165 -17.61 9.17 -8.71
N PRO A 166 -18.27 8.13 -8.19
CA PRO A 166 -18.34 7.89 -6.75
C PRO A 166 -16.95 7.91 -6.10
N PRO A 167 -16.80 8.49 -4.89
CA PRO A 167 -15.52 8.57 -4.22
C PRO A 167 -14.86 7.19 -4.02
N LEU A 168 -13.60 7.07 -4.39
CA LEU A 168 -12.80 5.85 -4.27
C LEU A 168 -12.01 5.79 -2.96
N SER A 169 -11.78 6.94 -2.32
CA SER A 169 -10.99 7.06 -1.09
C SER A 169 -11.77 7.72 0.04
N GLY A 170 -11.34 7.48 1.28
CA GLY A 170 -11.85 8.22 2.44
C GLY A 170 -11.61 9.72 2.30
N PHE A 171 -10.47 10.14 1.72
CA PHE A 171 -10.18 11.54 1.43
C PHE A 171 -11.22 12.15 0.46
N GLY A 172 -11.54 11.44 -0.65
CA GLY A 172 -12.56 11.87 -1.61
C GLY A 172 -13.94 12.00 -0.97
N LYS A 173 -14.32 11.05 -0.07
CA LYS A 173 -15.56 11.14 0.71
C LYS A 173 -15.60 12.39 1.59
N LEU A 174 -14.49 12.73 2.25
CA LEU A 174 -14.40 13.92 3.09
C LEU A 174 -14.49 15.22 2.26
N ARG A 175 -13.86 15.27 1.07
CA ARG A 175 -13.99 16.42 0.16
C ARG A 175 -15.41 16.59 -0.39
N LEU A 176 -16.08 15.48 -0.72
CA LEU A 176 -17.50 15.53 -1.10
C LEU A 176 -18.40 15.95 0.08
N ALA A 177 -18.10 15.46 1.29
CA ALA A 177 -18.81 15.86 2.50
C ALA A 177 -18.69 17.36 2.77
N GLU A 178 -17.50 17.93 2.58
CA GLU A 178 -17.23 19.36 2.68
C GLU A 178 -18.04 20.15 1.64
N ALA A 179 -18.06 19.68 0.37
CA ALA A 179 -18.86 20.31 -0.68
C ALA A 179 -20.37 20.28 -0.37
N PHE A 180 -20.88 19.19 0.21
CA PHE A 180 -22.27 19.13 0.66
C PHE A 180 -22.53 20.06 1.85
N LEU A 181 -21.59 20.20 2.78
CA LEU A 181 -21.74 21.11 3.92
C LEU A 181 -21.81 22.57 3.46
N GLU A 182 -20.92 22.99 2.57
CA GLU A 182 -20.91 24.33 1.95
C GLU A 182 -22.18 24.60 1.12
N ASN A 183 -22.77 23.54 0.56
CA ASN A 183 -24.02 23.60 -0.20
C ASN A 183 -25.27 23.34 0.67
N ASN A 184 -25.19 23.54 2.00
CA ASN A 184 -26.27 23.39 2.98
C ASN A 184 -26.92 21.98 3.04
N GLN A 185 -26.28 20.93 2.50
CA GLN A 185 -26.78 19.56 2.54
C GLN A 185 -26.19 18.79 3.73
N THR A 186 -26.49 19.25 4.93
CA THR A 186 -25.85 18.82 6.19
C THR A 186 -25.92 17.30 6.43
N GLU A 187 -27.09 16.67 6.17
CA GLU A 187 -27.24 15.23 6.43
C GLU A 187 -26.43 14.36 5.47
N LYS A 188 -26.34 14.75 4.18
CA LYS A 188 -25.46 14.05 3.23
C LYS A 188 -24.00 14.18 3.65
N SER A 189 -23.59 15.39 4.08
CA SER A 189 -22.26 15.61 4.61
C SER A 189 -21.98 14.71 5.80
N ARG A 190 -22.86 14.66 6.80
CA ARG A 190 -22.70 13.85 8.02
C ARG A 190 -22.43 12.37 7.70
N ASN A 191 -23.24 11.78 6.82
CA ASN A 191 -23.14 10.37 6.46
C ASN A 191 -21.79 10.05 5.80
N LEU A 192 -21.33 10.92 4.88
CA LEU A 192 -20.04 10.77 4.22
C LEU A 192 -18.86 10.96 5.17
N VAL A 193 -18.96 11.88 6.14
CA VAL A 193 -17.93 12.06 7.17
C VAL A 193 -17.79 10.77 7.99
N LYS A 194 -18.90 10.18 8.45
CA LYS A 194 -18.87 8.94 9.23
C LYS A 194 -18.24 7.76 8.45
N ASP A 195 -18.57 7.66 7.17
CA ASP A 195 -18.01 6.60 6.30
C ASP A 195 -16.55 6.87 5.90
N GLY A 196 -16.21 8.11 5.56
CA GLY A 196 -14.87 8.44 5.03
C GLY A 196 -13.80 8.70 6.09
N PHE A 197 -14.15 9.22 7.27
CA PHE A 197 -13.16 9.61 8.27
C PHE A 197 -12.35 8.44 8.84
N LYS A 198 -12.98 7.28 8.91
CA LYS A 198 -12.38 6.06 9.45
C LYS A 198 -11.10 5.65 8.70
N ASP A 199 -11.13 5.66 7.36
CA ASP A 199 -10.08 5.10 6.52
C ASP A 199 -9.33 6.13 5.66
N ALA A 200 -9.68 7.41 5.74
CA ALA A 200 -9.00 8.47 5.01
C ALA A 200 -7.52 8.59 5.40
N GLU A 201 -6.63 8.38 4.47
CA GLU A 201 -5.20 8.68 4.65
C GLU A 201 -5.01 10.20 4.55
N LEU A 202 -4.68 10.83 5.68
CA LEU A 202 -4.61 12.27 5.81
C LEU A 202 -3.21 12.71 6.22
N SER A 203 -2.76 13.84 5.67
CA SER A 203 -1.64 14.54 6.29
C SER A 203 -2.06 15.06 7.68
N LYS A 204 -1.08 15.35 8.55
CA LYS A 204 -1.37 15.95 9.88
C LYS A 204 -2.18 17.25 9.75
N ASN A 205 -1.90 18.04 8.71
CA ASN A 205 -2.64 19.28 8.43
C ASN A 205 -4.08 19.01 7.97
N ASP A 206 -4.28 18.03 7.07
CA ASP A 206 -5.62 17.64 6.63
C ASP A 206 -6.44 17.05 7.77
N LEU A 207 -5.85 16.22 8.63
CA LEU A 207 -6.53 15.68 9.80
C LEU A 207 -7.00 16.81 10.72
N LYS A 208 -6.12 17.79 11.01
CA LYS A 208 -6.48 18.98 11.80
C LYS A 208 -7.60 19.79 11.14
N TYR A 209 -7.50 19.98 9.84
CA TYR A 209 -8.49 20.72 9.05
C TYR A 209 -9.86 20.04 9.11
N PHE A 210 -9.96 18.77 8.72
CA PHE A 210 -11.21 18.02 8.73
C PHE A 210 -11.79 17.83 10.14
N SER A 211 -10.95 17.64 11.15
CA SER A 211 -11.40 17.60 12.54
C SER A 211 -12.05 18.91 13.00
N LYS A 212 -11.57 20.05 12.47
CA LYS A 212 -12.14 21.38 12.77
C LYS A 212 -13.49 21.58 12.06
N ILE A 213 -13.54 21.37 10.74
CA ILE A 213 -14.78 21.65 9.96
C ILE A 213 -15.90 20.67 10.31
N PHE A 214 -15.58 19.41 10.57
CA PHE A 214 -16.55 18.37 10.92
C PHE A 214 -16.73 18.14 12.43
N LYS A 215 -16.27 19.09 13.27
CA LYS A 215 -16.33 18.97 14.75
C LYS A 215 -17.73 18.60 15.27
N LYS A 216 -18.81 19.09 14.61
CA LYS A 216 -20.19 18.80 15.00
C LYS A 216 -20.65 17.37 14.65
N PHE A 217 -19.93 16.67 13.77
CA PHE A 217 -20.26 15.33 13.30
C PHE A 217 -19.36 14.25 13.91
N LEU A 218 -18.11 14.62 14.25
CA LEU A 218 -17.12 13.69 14.80
C LEU A 218 -17.25 13.63 16.31
N THR A 219 -17.28 12.40 16.83
CA THR A 219 -17.26 12.05 18.24
C THR A 219 -15.92 11.39 18.59
N HIS A 220 -15.61 11.25 19.87
CA HIS A 220 -14.44 10.50 20.31
C HIS A 220 -14.40 9.07 19.70
N GLN A 221 -15.57 8.41 19.60
CA GLN A 221 -15.66 7.08 19.01
C GLN A 221 -15.21 7.03 17.54
N ASP A 222 -15.41 8.09 16.75
CA ASP A 222 -14.94 8.14 15.35
C ASP A 222 -13.40 8.15 15.29
N TYR A 223 -12.74 8.83 16.22
CA TYR A 223 -11.28 8.79 16.32
C TYR A 223 -10.77 7.42 16.82
N VAL A 224 -11.50 6.76 17.72
CA VAL A 224 -11.19 5.37 18.13
C VAL A 224 -11.30 4.42 16.95
N LEU A 225 -12.37 4.48 16.16
CA LEU A 225 -12.57 3.65 14.96
C LEU A 225 -11.47 3.90 13.91
N ARG A 226 -11.06 5.17 13.75
CA ARG A 226 -9.96 5.55 12.87
C ARG A 226 -8.63 4.96 13.36
N ALA A 227 -8.31 5.12 14.63
CA ALA A 227 -7.09 4.56 15.22
C ALA A 227 -7.06 3.03 15.11
N ASP A 228 -8.20 2.38 15.33
CA ASP A 228 -8.36 0.93 15.21
C ASP A 228 -8.10 0.46 13.77
N TYR A 229 -8.69 1.13 12.78
CA TYR A 229 -8.45 0.84 11.37
C TYR A 229 -6.96 0.91 11.02
N PHE A 230 -6.28 2.00 11.35
CA PHE A 230 -4.86 2.17 11.04
C PHE A 230 -3.94 1.23 11.82
N ALA A 231 -4.34 0.84 13.04
CA ALA A 231 -3.63 -0.18 13.79
C ALA A 231 -3.70 -1.56 13.10
N TYR A 232 -4.88 -2.00 12.65
CA TYR A 232 -5.04 -3.25 11.91
C TYR A 232 -4.29 -3.24 10.57
N GLU A 233 -4.33 -2.11 9.84
CA GLU A 233 -3.62 -1.95 8.58
C GLU A 233 -2.11 -1.70 8.74
N ALA A 234 -1.61 -1.61 9.99
CA ALA A 234 -0.22 -1.32 10.32
C ALA A 234 0.29 0.01 9.68
N LYS A 235 -0.59 0.99 9.52
CA LYS A 235 -0.27 2.33 9.01
C LYS A 235 0.17 3.23 10.16
N TYR A 236 1.43 3.06 10.57
CA TYR A 236 1.98 3.68 11.77
C TYR A 236 1.86 5.21 11.79
N LYS A 237 2.10 5.88 10.66
CA LYS A 237 2.04 7.34 10.57
C LYS A 237 0.64 7.86 10.88
N ASP A 238 -0.38 7.33 10.19
CA ASP A 238 -1.77 7.75 10.35
C ASP A 238 -2.30 7.43 11.73
N LEU A 239 -1.90 6.27 12.29
CA LEU A 239 -2.21 5.90 13.67
C LEU A 239 -1.62 6.93 14.65
N LYS A 240 -0.33 7.26 14.54
CA LYS A 240 0.35 8.20 15.41
C LYS A 240 -0.30 9.58 15.40
N ASP A 241 -0.63 10.09 14.21
CA ASP A 241 -1.30 11.37 14.06
C ASP A 241 -2.71 11.36 14.68
N THR A 242 -3.39 10.20 14.65
CA THR A 242 -4.73 10.03 15.23
C THR A 242 -4.72 9.94 16.76
N ILE A 243 -3.68 9.34 17.36
CA ILE A 243 -3.56 9.15 18.82
C ILE A 243 -3.67 10.49 19.58
N GLU A 244 -3.18 11.59 19.01
CA GLU A 244 -3.25 12.91 19.62
C GLU A 244 -4.69 13.39 19.90
N TYR A 245 -5.70 12.82 19.22
CA TYR A 245 -7.13 13.16 19.36
C TYR A 245 -7.90 12.24 20.32
N LEU A 246 -7.24 11.22 20.86
CA LEU A 246 -7.86 10.26 21.78
C LEU A 246 -7.76 10.73 23.24
N ASN A 247 -8.64 10.22 24.09
CA ASN A 247 -8.51 10.42 25.53
C ASN A 247 -7.28 9.64 26.08
N PRO A 248 -6.78 9.97 27.29
CA PRO A 248 -5.54 9.40 27.84
C PRO A 248 -5.52 7.87 27.90
N ASP A 249 -6.64 7.21 28.17
CA ASP A 249 -6.71 5.76 28.28
C ASP A 249 -6.55 5.07 26.93
N TYR A 250 -7.23 5.58 25.90
CA TYR A 250 -7.07 5.11 24.54
C TYR A 250 -5.71 5.50 23.94
N GLN A 251 -5.12 6.64 24.34
CA GLN A 251 -3.73 6.96 23.95
C GLN A 251 -2.76 5.88 24.45
N LYS A 252 -2.89 5.42 25.72
CA LYS A 252 -2.06 4.32 26.25
C LYS A 252 -2.25 3.04 25.44
N LEU A 253 -3.50 2.67 25.14
CA LEU A 253 -3.83 1.49 24.34
C LEU A 253 -3.17 1.56 22.96
N TYR A 254 -3.40 2.62 22.19
CA TYR A 254 -2.90 2.71 20.83
C TYR A 254 -1.40 2.97 20.73
N ASN A 255 -0.78 3.59 21.73
CA ASN A 255 0.68 3.67 21.83
C ASN A 255 1.30 2.28 22.06
N ALA A 256 0.70 1.43 22.89
CA ALA A 256 1.14 0.05 23.08
C ALA A 256 0.96 -0.77 21.79
N ARG A 257 -0.19 -0.64 21.10
CA ARG A 257 -0.44 -1.29 19.81
C ARG A 257 0.57 -0.83 18.75
N ALA A 258 0.86 0.47 18.66
CA ALA A 258 1.86 1.02 17.75
C ALA A 258 3.28 0.48 18.04
N ALA A 259 3.66 0.29 19.29
CA ALA A 259 4.96 -0.27 19.67
C ALA A 259 5.11 -1.74 19.21
N LEU A 260 4.02 -2.52 19.17
CA LEU A 260 4.03 -3.90 18.67
C LEU A 260 4.27 -3.99 17.15
N PHE A 261 4.12 -2.92 16.39
CA PHE A 261 4.50 -2.87 14.95
C PHE A 261 6.01 -2.72 14.78
N THR A 262 6.66 -2.03 15.72
CA THR A 262 8.11 -1.91 15.77
C THR A 262 8.69 -3.14 16.46
N LYS A 263 9.95 -3.45 16.26
CA LYS A 263 10.57 -4.66 16.80
C LYS A 263 10.90 -4.57 18.31
N GLY A 264 10.48 -3.52 18.99
CA GLY A 264 10.74 -3.28 20.43
C GLY A 264 9.87 -4.11 21.37
N SER A 265 10.21 -4.13 22.66
CA SER A 265 9.35 -4.63 23.72
C SER A 265 8.23 -3.62 23.99
N ALA A 266 6.99 -4.09 24.05
CA ALA A 266 5.83 -3.27 24.40
C ALA A 266 5.32 -3.53 25.84
N ASP A 267 5.98 -4.39 26.60
CA ASP A 267 5.49 -4.87 27.91
C ASP A 267 5.25 -3.72 28.89
N ASN A 268 6.18 -2.76 28.95
CA ASN A 268 6.02 -1.57 29.80
C ASN A 268 4.82 -0.69 29.39
N LEU A 269 4.57 -0.53 28.08
CA LEU A 269 3.40 0.21 27.60
C LEU A 269 2.10 -0.56 27.86
N ILE A 270 2.11 -1.87 27.68
CA ILE A 270 0.97 -2.74 27.96
C ILE A 270 0.59 -2.72 29.44
N SER A 271 1.58 -2.67 30.36
CA SER A 271 1.32 -2.60 31.79
C SER A 271 0.60 -1.31 32.21
N GLN A 272 0.78 -0.22 31.48
CA GLN A 272 0.13 1.08 31.71
C GLN A 272 -1.30 1.19 31.18
N ILE A 273 -1.76 0.21 30.40
CA ILE A 273 -3.13 0.19 29.85
C ILE A 273 -4.11 -0.04 31.01
N PRO A 274 -5.22 0.74 31.12
CA PRO A 274 -6.28 0.49 32.07
C PRO A 274 -6.85 -0.92 31.97
N GLN A 275 -7.28 -1.49 33.11
CA GLN A 275 -7.71 -2.88 33.17
C GLN A 275 -8.86 -3.21 32.19
N ASN A 276 -9.81 -2.29 32.03
CA ASN A 276 -10.94 -2.43 31.12
C ASN A 276 -10.55 -2.45 29.62
N LEU A 277 -9.32 -2.03 29.25
CA LEU A 277 -8.81 -2.03 27.89
C LEU A 277 -7.72 -3.08 27.65
N LYS A 278 -7.29 -3.83 28.67
CA LYS A 278 -6.27 -4.88 28.52
C LYS A 278 -6.73 -6.06 27.65
N GLU A 279 -8.04 -6.27 27.61
CA GLU A 279 -8.68 -7.32 26.78
C GLU A 279 -9.18 -6.77 25.43
N ASP A 280 -8.73 -5.57 25.04
CA ASP A 280 -9.06 -5.03 23.74
C ASP A 280 -8.67 -6.01 22.63
N PRO A 281 -9.60 -6.40 21.76
CA PRO A 281 -9.35 -7.43 20.76
C PRO A 281 -8.29 -7.03 19.73
N GLY A 282 -8.13 -5.74 19.45
CA GLY A 282 -7.06 -5.24 18.57
C GLY A 282 -5.68 -5.37 19.24
N LEU A 283 -5.59 -5.10 20.55
CA LEU A 283 -4.37 -5.34 21.32
C LEU A 283 -4.00 -6.82 21.35
N ILE A 284 -4.98 -7.69 21.58
CA ILE A 284 -4.76 -9.16 21.56
C ILE A 284 -4.26 -9.61 20.19
N TYR A 285 -4.89 -9.14 19.09
CA TYR A 285 -4.44 -9.42 17.74
C TYR A 285 -2.99 -8.97 17.49
N ASP A 286 -2.64 -7.74 17.88
CA ASP A 286 -1.29 -7.22 17.69
C ASP A 286 -0.25 -8.00 18.52
N ARG A 287 -0.61 -8.45 19.73
CA ARG A 287 0.23 -9.33 20.57
C ARG A 287 0.43 -10.71 19.93
N ILE A 288 -0.61 -11.30 19.34
CA ILE A 288 -0.52 -12.56 18.59
C ILE A 288 0.43 -12.41 17.40
N LYS A 289 0.20 -11.39 16.58
CA LYS A 289 1.01 -11.08 15.40
C LYS A 289 2.48 -10.83 15.74
N TRP A 290 2.74 -10.11 16.81
CA TRP A 290 4.10 -9.84 17.30
C TRP A 290 4.81 -11.13 17.75
N ARG A 291 4.13 -11.99 18.55
CA ARG A 291 4.69 -13.26 18.99
C ARG A 291 5.02 -14.17 17.83
N ARG A 292 4.11 -14.31 16.89
CA ARG A 292 4.36 -15.10 15.66
C ARG A 292 5.59 -14.57 14.90
N LYS A 293 5.70 -13.26 14.71
CA LYS A 293 6.88 -12.65 14.05
C LYS A 293 8.20 -12.86 14.81
N LYS A 294 8.13 -13.17 16.11
CA LYS A 294 9.27 -13.51 16.96
C LYS A 294 9.46 -15.03 17.11
N SER A 295 8.78 -15.84 16.31
CA SER A 295 8.80 -17.31 16.37
C SER A 295 8.36 -17.87 17.73
N ARG A 296 7.56 -17.11 18.50
CA ARG A 296 6.98 -17.54 19.79
C ARG A 296 5.59 -18.14 19.54
N PHE A 297 5.54 -19.23 18.78
CA PHE A 297 4.29 -19.80 18.26
C PHE A 297 3.36 -20.31 19.36
N ASP A 298 3.88 -21.00 20.37
CA ASP A 298 3.05 -21.55 21.45
C ASP A 298 2.34 -20.48 22.28
N GLU A 299 3.03 -19.37 22.53
CA GLU A 299 2.41 -18.22 23.20
C GLU A 299 1.38 -17.50 22.32
N ALA A 300 1.61 -17.45 21.00
CA ALA A 300 0.62 -16.93 20.06
C ALA A 300 -0.64 -17.81 20.05
N LEU A 301 -0.48 -19.13 20.02
CA LEU A 301 -1.58 -20.12 20.08
C LEU A 301 -2.38 -20.01 21.39
N THR A 302 -1.70 -19.88 22.53
CA THR A 302 -2.36 -19.69 23.82
C THR A 302 -3.27 -18.46 23.81
N LEU A 303 -2.80 -17.33 23.28
CA LEU A 303 -3.62 -16.13 23.13
C LEU A 303 -4.77 -16.29 22.14
N MET A 304 -4.56 -17.00 21.04
CA MET A 304 -5.62 -17.29 20.05
C MET A 304 -6.75 -18.11 20.65
N ASN A 305 -6.42 -19.08 21.51
CA ASN A 305 -7.40 -19.95 22.15
C ASN A 305 -8.17 -19.25 23.27
N GLN A 306 -7.55 -18.26 23.93
CA GLN A 306 -8.18 -17.45 24.99
C GLN A 306 -9.09 -16.35 24.43
N SER A 307 -8.87 -15.91 23.18
CA SER A 307 -9.62 -14.81 22.58
C SER A 307 -10.89 -15.32 21.89
N ALA A 308 -12.03 -15.27 22.57
CA ALA A 308 -13.33 -15.36 21.92
C ALA A 308 -13.57 -14.11 21.06
N SER A 309 -13.69 -14.28 19.75
CA SER A 309 -13.82 -13.16 18.81
C SER A 309 -15.21 -13.14 18.19
N ASP A 310 -16.07 -12.23 18.69
CA ASP A 310 -17.46 -12.08 18.22
C ASP A 310 -17.64 -11.05 17.08
N SER A 311 -16.55 -10.39 16.64
CA SER A 311 -16.62 -9.33 15.61
C SER A 311 -16.10 -9.83 14.26
N LEU A 312 -16.93 -9.72 13.20
CA LEU A 312 -16.62 -10.13 11.82
C LEU A 312 -15.33 -9.50 11.25
N MET A 313 -15.06 -8.23 11.51
CA MET A 313 -13.81 -7.59 11.05
C MET A 313 -12.56 -8.17 11.71
N ARG A 314 -12.65 -8.48 12.99
CA ARG A 314 -11.55 -9.07 13.76
C ARG A 314 -11.29 -10.50 13.34
N ASN A 315 -12.34 -11.25 12.99
CA ASN A 315 -12.22 -12.62 12.49
C ASN A 315 -11.37 -12.75 11.23
N GLN A 316 -11.44 -11.80 10.30
CA GLN A 316 -10.63 -11.83 9.07
C GLN A 316 -9.13 -11.70 9.35
N TYR A 317 -8.73 -10.76 10.23
CA TYR A 317 -7.33 -10.57 10.60
C TYR A 317 -6.81 -11.76 11.41
N LEU A 318 -7.58 -12.24 12.38
CA LEU A 318 -7.23 -13.40 13.19
C LEU A 318 -7.13 -14.67 12.35
N ALA A 319 -8.01 -14.87 11.37
CA ALA A 319 -7.95 -16.00 10.45
C ALA A 319 -6.63 -16.03 9.65
N LYS A 320 -6.15 -14.87 9.19
CA LYS A 320 -4.84 -14.77 8.51
C LYS A 320 -3.69 -15.20 9.42
N GLU A 321 -3.71 -14.79 10.69
CA GLU A 321 -2.68 -15.18 11.66
C GLU A 321 -2.77 -16.68 11.99
N ARG A 322 -3.97 -17.24 12.15
CA ARG A 322 -4.20 -18.70 12.33
C ARG A 322 -3.65 -19.51 11.16
N LEU A 323 -3.95 -19.10 9.92
CA LEU A 323 -3.41 -19.76 8.73
C LEU A 323 -1.88 -19.69 8.66
N SER A 324 -1.28 -18.57 9.09
CA SER A 324 0.18 -18.44 9.14
C SER A 324 0.78 -19.42 10.15
N VAL A 325 0.25 -19.48 11.38
CA VAL A 325 0.73 -20.41 12.41
C VAL A 325 0.50 -21.86 11.98
N ALA A 326 -0.63 -22.18 11.36
CA ALA A 326 -0.89 -23.52 10.85
C ALA A 326 0.14 -23.95 9.80
N ARG A 327 0.55 -23.06 8.88
CA ARG A 327 1.61 -23.33 7.89
C ARG A 327 2.97 -23.56 8.56
N ASP A 328 3.30 -22.75 9.55
CA ASP A 328 4.55 -22.90 10.30
C ASP A 328 4.60 -24.26 11.02
N LYS A 329 3.47 -24.66 11.65
CA LYS A 329 3.35 -25.98 12.31
C LYS A 329 3.38 -27.16 11.34
N ILE A 330 2.86 -27.01 10.11
CA ILE A 330 3.03 -28.01 9.03
C ILE A 330 4.53 -28.15 8.67
N SER A 331 5.22 -27.04 8.54
CA SER A 331 6.65 -27.03 8.25
C SER A 331 7.46 -27.76 9.32
N ASP A 332 7.06 -27.60 10.58
CA ASP A 332 7.68 -28.27 11.73
C ASP A 332 7.22 -29.74 11.91
N LYS A 333 6.39 -30.25 11.00
CA LYS A 333 5.78 -31.59 11.02
C LYS A 333 4.81 -31.83 12.21
N GLU A 334 4.34 -30.78 12.85
CA GLU A 334 3.35 -30.82 13.94
C GLU A 334 1.90 -30.79 13.39
N TYR A 335 1.55 -31.78 12.57
CA TYR A 335 0.30 -31.81 11.79
C TYR A 335 -0.98 -31.76 12.64
N LYS A 336 -0.99 -32.35 13.84
CA LYS A 336 -2.15 -32.32 14.74
C LYS A 336 -2.47 -30.91 15.19
N LEU A 337 -1.45 -30.12 15.55
CA LEU A 337 -1.64 -28.73 15.96
C LEU A 337 -2.08 -27.85 14.78
N SER A 338 -1.58 -28.11 13.58
CA SER A 338 -2.00 -27.40 12.38
C SER A 338 -3.50 -27.58 12.08
N LEU A 339 -4.04 -28.80 12.21
CA LEU A 339 -5.46 -29.11 11.92
C LEU A 339 -6.43 -28.44 12.90
N ILE A 340 -6.05 -28.28 14.18
CA ILE A 340 -6.90 -27.65 15.19
C ILE A 340 -7.11 -26.16 14.92
N HIS A 341 -6.18 -25.51 14.21
CA HIS A 341 -6.16 -24.06 14.01
C HIS A 341 -6.61 -23.59 12.61
N ILE A 342 -6.89 -24.51 11.70
CA ILE A 342 -7.50 -24.23 10.41
C ILE A 342 -9.03 -24.20 10.53
#